data_cdd5d8c8861386c9c30c8c8eaffb5021
#
_entry.id   cdd5d8c8861386c9c30c8c8eaffb5021
#
_cell.length_a   1.000
_cell.length_b   1.000
_cell.length_c   1.000
_cell.angle_alpha   90.00
_cell.angle_beta   90.00
_cell.angle_gamma   90.00
#
_symmetry.space_group_name_H-M   'P 1'
#
loop_
_entity.id
_entity.type
_entity.pdbx_description
1 polymer ?
#
loop_
_entity_poly.entity_id
_entity_poly.type
_entity_poly.pdbx_seq_one_letter_code
_entity_poly.pdbx_strand_id
1 'polypeptide(L)'
;LHLSLRRQRQMCIRDRLQRVYLAMILAQDTDYLLLDEPLNNLDLKHANQLMKLLTTLVEDYQKTVVIVLHDINFAARYADHIVAMKDGQIFKAADTEAVIQEQLLESLYEIPIKLVQVDGRQFCYTFQ
;
A
#
# COMPACT_ATOMS: atom_id res chain seq x y z
N LEU A 1 20.05 -4.72 -26.56
CA LEU A 1 19.61 -6.02 -25.99
C LEU A 1 20.18 -6.29 -24.59
N HIS A 2 21.46 -6.01 -24.32
CA HIS A 2 22.10 -6.31 -23.02
C HIS A 2 21.60 -5.46 -21.84
N LEU A 3 21.15 -4.23 -22.05
CA LEU A 3 20.64 -3.34 -21.00
C LEU A 3 19.24 -3.78 -20.49
N SER A 4 18.40 -4.32 -21.36
CA SER A 4 17.07 -4.83 -20.98
C SER A 4 17.17 -6.10 -20.14
N LEU A 5 18.07 -7.02 -20.49
CA LEU A 5 18.33 -8.24 -19.73
C LEU A 5 18.93 -7.98 -18.35
N ARG A 6 19.78 -6.95 -18.21
CA ARG A 6 20.32 -6.52 -16.91
C ARG A 6 19.23 -5.94 -16.01
N ARG A 7 18.34 -5.09 -16.54
CA ARG A 7 17.20 -4.55 -15.80
C ARG A 7 16.23 -5.66 -15.37
N GLN A 8 15.91 -6.60 -16.24
CA GLN A 8 15.06 -7.74 -15.91
C GLN A 8 15.68 -8.64 -14.81
N ARG A 9 16.99 -8.91 -14.86
CA ARG A 9 17.68 -9.68 -13.80
C ARG A 9 17.67 -8.93 -12.46
N GLN A 10 17.92 -7.63 -12.46
CA GLN A 10 17.89 -6.84 -11.22
C GLN A 10 16.48 -6.76 -10.61
N MET A 11 15.45 -6.64 -11.44
CA MET A 11 14.05 -6.68 -11.01
C MET A 11 13.70 -8.03 -10.39
N CYS A 12 14.07 -9.14 -11.05
CA CYS A 12 13.84 -10.50 -10.55
C CYS A 12 14.56 -10.82 -9.23
N ILE A 13 15.74 -10.25 -9.01
CA ILE A 13 16.52 -10.42 -7.76
C ILE A 13 15.85 -9.64 -6.62
N ARG A 14 15.39 -8.41 -6.88
CA ARG A 14 14.71 -7.57 -5.88
C ARG A 14 13.39 -8.21 -5.42
N ASP A 15 12.58 -8.72 -6.34
CA ASP A 15 11.32 -9.40 -6.04
C ASP A 15 11.52 -10.65 -5.17
N ARG A 16 12.58 -11.43 -5.47
CA ARG A 16 12.93 -12.60 -4.66
C ARG A 16 13.42 -12.21 -3.27
N LEU A 17 14.25 -11.17 -3.18
CA LEU A 17 14.77 -10.68 -1.91
C LEU A 17 13.61 -10.18 -1.01
N GLN A 18 12.64 -9.47 -1.58
CA GLN A 18 11.48 -8.99 -0.85
C GLN A 18 10.60 -10.13 -0.32
N ARG A 19 10.42 -11.19 -1.10
CA ARG A 19 9.73 -12.41 -0.64
C ARG A 19 10.49 -13.13 0.49
N VAL A 20 11.82 -13.12 0.43
CA VAL A 20 12.65 -13.68 1.50
C VAL A 20 12.50 -12.85 2.78
N TYR A 21 12.52 -11.52 2.68
CA TYR A 21 12.27 -10.64 3.84
C TYR A 21 10.91 -10.87 4.46
N LEU A 22 9.86 -11.00 3.65
CA LEU A 22 8.52 -11.33 4.15
C LEU A 22 8.50 -12.69 4.83
N ALA A 23 9.12 -13.71 4.23
CA ALA A 23 9.22 -15.03 4.85
C ALA A 23 9.97 -14.99 6.19
N MET A 24 11.02 -14.17 6.29
CA MET A 24 11.73 -13.96 7.57
C MET A 24 10.85 -13.29 8.62
N ILE A 25 10.09 -12.25 8.23
CA ILE A 25 9.16 -11.55 9.13
C ILE A 25 8.07 -12.52 9.60
N LEU A 26 7.52 -13.32 8.69
CA LEU A 26 6.52 -14.33 9.03
C LEU A 26 7.07 -15.42 9.94
N ALA A 27 8.33 -15.82 9.76
CA ALA A 27 8.99 -16.81 10.61
C ALA A 27 9.21 -16.33 12.05
N GLN A 28 9.15 -15.00 12.30
CA GLN A 28 9.20 -14.44 13.65
C GLN A 28 7.89 -14.63 14.42
N ASP A 29 6.81 -14.99 13.73
CA ASP A 29 5.47 -15.26 14.29
C ASP A 29 4.97 -14.17 15.26
N THR A 30 5.22 -12.91 14.93
CA THR A 30 4.76 -11.76 15.71
C THR A 30 3.29 -11.45 15.39
N ASP A 31 2.55 -10.90 16.36
CA ASP A 31 1.16 -10.45 16.16
C ASP A 31 1.08 -9.19 15.28
N TYR A 32 2.13 -8.38 15.29
CA TYR A 32 2.23 -7.11 14.55
C TYR A 32 3.31 -7.19 13.47
N LEU A 33 2.96 -6.78 12.26
CA LEU A 33 3.89 -6.59 11.14
C LEU A 33 3.97 -5.10 10.81
N LEU A 34 5.18 -4.54 10.84
CA LEU A 34 5.44 -3.15 10.44
C LEU A 34 6.20 -3.16 9.12
N LEU A 35 5.61 -2.61 8.07
CA LEU A 35 6.17 -2.60 6.73
C LEU A 35 6.31 -1.16 6.23
N ASP A 36 7.55 -0.77 5.95
CA ASP A 36 7.86 0.55 5.42
C ASP A 36 8.02 0.48 3.89
N GLU A 37 7.07 1.09 3.18
CA GLU A 37 7.01 1.19 1.72
C GLU A 37 7.29 -0.13 0.96
N PRO A 38 6.65 -1.25 1.31
CA PRO A 38 6.98 -2.55 0.73
C PRO A 38 6.57 -2.70 -0.73
N LEU A 39 5.78 -1.78 -1.27
CA LEU A 39 5.38 -1.74 -2.69
C LEU A 39 6.39 -1.02 -3.58
N ASN A 40 7.36 -0.31 -3.00
CA ASN A 40 8.34 0.43 -3.78
C ASN A 40 9.15 -0.49 -4.70
N ASN A 41 9.26 -0.07 -5.97
CA ASN A 41 9.94 -0.80 -7.03
C ASN A 41 9.32 -2.14 -7.43
N LEU A 42 8.10 -2.45 -6.98
CA LEU A 42 7.32 -3.57 -7.51
C LEU A 42 6.52 -3.13 -8.74
N ASP A 43 6.38 -4.03 -9.69
CA ASP A 43 5.37 -3.84 -10.73
C ASP A 43 3.95 -4.10 -10.15
N LEU A 44 2.94 -3.67 -10.88
CA LEU A 44 1.54 -3.76 -10.44
C LEU A 44 1.11 -5.20 -10.10
N LYS A 45 1.63 -6.20 -10.81
CA LYS A 45 1.32 -7.60 -10.56
C LYS A 45 1.86 -8.05 -9.20
N HIS A 46 3.12 -7.76 -8.91
CA HIS A 46 3.77 -8.14 -7.66
C HIS A 46 3.25 -7.32 -6.48
N ALA A 47 2.96 -6.03 -6.67
CA ALA A 47 2.29 -5.21 -5.66
C ALA A 47 0.93 -5.80 -5.25
N ASN A 48 0.08 -6.17 -6.22
CA ASN A 48 -1.20 -6.83 -5.93
C ASN A 48 -1.04 -8.19 -5.26
N GLN A 49 -0.03 -8.99 -5.63
CA GLN A 49 0.24 -10.28 -4.98
C GLN A 49 0.65 -10.09 -3.52
N LEU A 50 1.49 -9.09 -3.24
CA LEU A 50 1.90 -8.76 -1.88
C LEU A 50 0.70 -8.31 -1.04
N MET A 51 -0.11 -7.37 -1.54
CA MET A 51 -1.29 -6.90 -0.81
C MET A 51 -2.28 -8.03 -0.51
N LYS A 52 -2.51 -8.95 -1.45
CA LYS A 52 -3.34 -10.14 -1.21
C LYS A 52 -2.77 -11.04 -0.12
N LEU A 53 -1.44 -11.24 -0.10
CA LEU A 53 -0.79 -12.01 0.96
C LEU A 53 -0.99 -11.33 2.32
N LEU A 54 -0.81 -10.00 2.40
CA LEU A 54 -1.03 -9.26 3.64
C LEU A 54 -2.48 -9.33 4.11
N THR A 55 -3.45 -9.26 3.19
CA THR A 55 -4.87 -9.47 3.50
C THR A 55 -5.11 -10.85 4.10
N THR A 56 -4.55 -11.92 3.50
CA THR A 56 -4.63 -13.28 4.05
C THR A 56 -4.06 -13.36 5.47
N LEU A 57 -2.95 -12.66 5.77
CA LEU A 57 -2.38 -12.63 7.11
C LEU A 57 -3.30 -11.97 8.15
N VAL A 58 -4.01 -10.94 7.74
CA VAL A 58 -4.98 -10.25 8.61
C VAL A 58 -6.22 -11.14 8.81
N GLU A 59 -6.83 -11.63 7.73
CA GLU A 59 -8.10 -12.34 7.76
C GLU A 59 -7.98 -13.76 8.34
N ASP A 60 -7.00 -14.56 7.87
CA ASP A 60 -6.90 -15.97 8.23
C ASP A 60 -6.00 -16.21 9.46
N TYR A 61 -4.98 -15.35 9.66
CA TYR A 61 -4.01 -15.52 10.74
C TYR A 61 -4.14 -14.48 11.85
N GLN A 62 -5.15 -13.57 11.75
CA GLN A 62 -5.46 -12.53 12.74
C GLN A 62 -4.25 -11.66 13.12
N LYS A 63 -3.34 -11.44 12.17
CA LYS A 63 -2.19 -10.54 12.34
C LYS A 63 -2.62 -9.09 12.14
N THR A 64 -1.97 -8.17 12.84
CA THR A 64 -2.12 -6.74 12.60
C THR A 64 -1.00 -6.25 11.69
N VAL A 65 -1.35 -5.70 10.54
CA VAL A 65 -0.38 -5.17 9.57
C VAL A 65 -0.45 -3.65 9.58
N VAL A 66 0.68 -3.00 9.87
CA VAL A 66 0.87 -1.56 9.72
C VAL A 66 1.81 -1.34 8.54
N ILE A 67 1.33 -0.63 7.53
CA ILE A 67 2.05 -0.46 6.27
C ILE A 67 2.10 1.02 5.88
N VAL A 68 3.29 1.50 5.53
CA VAL A 68 3.45 2.83 4.91
C VAL A 68 3.22 2.70 3.42
N LEU A 69 2.28 3.48 2.89
CA LEU A 69 1.92 3.52 1.48
C LEU A 69 1.93 4.95 0.95
N HIS A 70 2.40 5.14 -0.28
CA HIS A 70 2.28 6.42 -1.01
C HIS A 70 1.09 6.45 -1.97
N ASP A 71 0.64 5.29 -2.43
CA ASP A 71 -0.50 5.18 -3.33
C ASP A 71 -1.82 5.11 -2.54
N ILE A 72 -2.59 6.19 -2.62
CA ILE A 72 -3.88 6.29 -1.94
C ILE A 72 -4.91 5.25 -2.44
N ASN A 73 -4.80 4.80 -3.69
CA ASN A 73 -5.71 3.79 -4.23
C ASN A 73 -5.45 2.40 -3.65
N PHE A 74 -4.18 2.08 -3.33
CA PHE A 74 -3.88 0.89 -2.55
C PHE A 74 -4.40 1.01 -1.12
N ALA A 75 -4.22 2.16 -0.46
CA ALA A 75 -4.76 2.39 0.88
C ALA A 75 -6.30 2.28 0.89
N ALA A 76 -6.98 2.96 -0.03
CA ALA A 76 -8.44 2.92 -0.16
C ALA A 76 -9.00 1.50 -0.38
N ARG A 77 -8.21 0.63 -1.03
CA ARG A 77 -8.66 -0.71 -1.39
C ARG A 77 -8.43 -1.76 -0.31
N TYR A 78 -7.35 -1.63 0.45
CA TYR A 78 -6.86 -2.72 1.30
C TYR A 78 -6.80 -2.39 2.78
N ALA A 79 -6.82 -1.10 3.17
CA ALA A 79 -6.75 -0.72 4.57
C ALA A 79 -8.12 -0.71 5.22
N ASP A 80 -8.21 -1.17 6.47
CA ASP A 80 -9.38 -1.01 7.34
C ASP A 80 -9.35 0.37 8.00
N HIS A 81 -8.16 0.80 8.45
CA HIS A 81 -7.89 2.09 9.07
C HIS A 81 -6.74 2.81 8.36
N ILE A 82 -6.86 4.13 8.26
CA ILE A 82 -5.81 4.98 7.68
C ILE A 82 -5.38 6.02 8.70
N VAL A 83 -4.06 6.16 8.85
CA VAL A 83 -3.43 7.27 9.54
C VAL A 83 -2.76 8.15 8.49
N ALA A 84 -3.41 9.25 8.13
CA ALA A 84 -2.87 10.25 7.22
C ALA A 84 -1.93 11.18 8.00
N MET A 85 -0.74 11.39 7.46
CA MET A 85 0.28 12.26 8.06
C MET A 85 0.61 13.43 7.13
N LYS A 86 0.81 14.61 7.70
CA LYS A 86 1.24 15.81 7.01
C LYS A 86 2.19 16.60 7.91
N ASP A 87 3.28 17.10 7.36
CA ASP A 87 4.28 17.92 8.07
C ASP A 87 4.77 17.29 9.41
N GLY A 88 4.95 15.97 9.43
CA GLY A 88 5.39 15.23 10.59
C GLY A 88 4.35 15.04 11.70
N GLN A 89 3.09 15.40 11.43
CA GLN A 89 1.97 15.28 12.37
C GLN A 89 0.87 14.38 11.80
N ILE A 90 0.07 13.79 12.71
CA ILE A 90 -1.14 13.08 12.33
C ILE A 90 -2.17 14.10 11.89
N PHE A 91 -2.50 14.11 10.60
CA PHE A 91 -3.53 14.94 10.01
C PHE A 91 -4.93 14.37 10.28
N LYS A 92 -5.09 13.06 10.10
CA LYS A 92 -6.32 12.32 10.36
C LYS A 92 -6.02 10.86 10.64
N ALA A 93 -6.72 10.28 11.62
CA ALA A 93 -6.69 8.84 11.87
C ALA A 93 -8.13 8.36 12.03
N ALA A 94 -8.58 7.46 11.15
CA ALA A 94 -9.95 6.94 11.15
C ALA A 94 -10.05 5.71 10.22
N ASP A 95 -11.25 5.12 10.19
CA ASP A 95 -11.61 4.10 9.22
C ASP A 95 -11.43 4.62 7.79
N THR A 96 -11.13 3.72 6.87
CA THR A 96 -10.84 4.06 5.48
C THR A 96 -11.92 4.94 4.84
N GLU A 97 -13.20 4.62 5.05
CA GLU A 97 -14.31 5.40 4.49
C GLU A 97 -14.35 6.86 4.99
N ALA A 98 -13.91 7.10 6.23
CA ALA A 98 -13.87 8.44 6.82
C ALA A 98 -12.65 9.26 6.38
N VAL A 99 -11.58 8.60 5.89
CA VAL A 99 -10.39 9.27 5.37
C VAL A 99 -10.48 9.48 3.86
N ILE A 100 -11.05 8.53 3.12
CA ILE A 100 -11.20 8.61 1.66
C ILE A 100 -12.40 9.50 1.32
N GLN A 101 -12.23 10.80 1.53
CA GLN A 101 -13.19 11.87 1.23
C GLN A 101 -12.50 12.95 0.39
N GLU A 102 -13.14 13.44 -0.69
CA GLU A 102 -12.56 14.44 -1.60
C GLU A 102 -11.97 15.62 -0.84
N GLN A 103 -12.75 16.26 0.02
CA GLN A 103 -12.33 17.45 0.76
C GLN A 103 -11.13 17.19 1.68
N LEU A 104 -11.09 16.02 2.34
CA LEU A 104 -10.00 15.64 3.23
C LEU A 104 -8.73 15.39 2.42
N LEU A 105 -8.84 14.64 1.32
CA LEU A 105 -7.71 14.35 0.45
C LEU A 105 -7.17 15.59 -0.26
N GLU A 106 -8.04 16.50 -0.72
CA GLU A 106 -7.64 17.80 -1.26
C GLU A 106 -6.86 18.64 -0.24
N SER A 107 -7.30 18.63 1.03
CA SER A 107 -6.58 19.33 2.12
C SER A 107 -5.25 18.67 2.48
N LEU A 108 -5.17 17.34 2.39
CA LEU A 108 -3.96 16.56 2.67
C LEU A 108 -2.89 16.78 1.59
N TYR A 109 -3.29 16.61 0.31
CA TYR A 109 -2.37 16.65 -0.83
C TYR A 109 -2.23 18.03 -1.47
N GLU A 110 -3.09 18.99 -1.14
CA GLU A 110 -3.11 20.36 -1.68
C GLU A 110 -3.30 20.43 -3.20
N ILE A 111 -4.00 19.45 -3.74
CA ILE A 111 -4.34 19.35 -5.18
C ILE A 111 -5.80 18.94 -5.34
N PRO A 112 -6.45 19.30 -6.45
CA PRO A 112 -7.80 18.82 -6.74
C PRO A 112 -7.83 17.30 -6.86
N ILE A 113 -8.72 16.66 -6.08
CA ILE A 113 -8.91 15.21 -6.09
C ILE A 113 -10.39 14.91 -6.31
N LYS A 114 -10.67 13.95 -7.17
CA LYS A 114 -12.00 13.41 -7.36
C LYS A 114 -12.06 11.93 -7.02
N LEU A 115 -13.18 11.54 -6.45
CA LEU A 115 -13.51 10.14 -6.18
C LEU A 115 -14.49 9.64 -7.24
N VAL A 116 -14.18 8.48 -7.81
CA VAL A 116 -15.09 7.76 -8.69
C VAL A 116 -15.35 6.37 -8.15
N GLN A 117 -16.58 5.90 -8.32
CA GLN A 117 -16.93 4.51 -8.04
C GLN A 117 -16.88 3.70 -9.33
N VAL A 118 -16.11 2.60 -9.31
CA VAL A 118 -16.06 1.62 -10.40
C VAL A 118 -16.28 0.24 -9.77
N ASP A 119 -17.30 -0.46 -10.18
CA ASP A 119 -17.65 -1.80 -9.66
C ASP A 119 -17.75 -1.85 -8.12
N GLY A 120 -18.35 -0.81 -7.52
CA GLY A 120 -18.53 -0.71 -6.07
C GLY A 120 -17.27 -0.34 -5.28
N ARG A 121 -16.18 0.03 -5.95
CA ARG A 121 -14.92 0.46 -5.34
C ARG A 121 -14.63 1.92 -5.63
N GLN A 122 -14.07 2.62 -4.65
CA GLN A 122 -13.65 4.01 -4.80
C GLN A 122 -12.23 4.09 -5.37
N PHE A 123 -12.05 5.00 -6.33
CA PHE A 123 -10.76 5.37 -6.91
C PHE A 123 -10.56 6.87 -6.82
N CYS A 124 -9.36 7.25 -6.38
CA CYS A 124 -8.92 8.64 -6.36
C CYS A 124 -8.19 8.96 -7.65
N TYR A 125 -8.52 10.08 -8.28
CA TYR A 125 -7.77 10.59 -9.41
C TYR A 125 -7.62 12.12 -9.32
N THR A 126 -6.54 12.64 -9.91
CA THR A 126 -6.22 14.06 -9.92
C THR A 126 -6.33 14.60 -11.33
N PHE A 127 -6.74 15.86 -11.45
CA PHE A 127 -6.68 16.60 -12.71
C PHE A 127 -5.55 17.63 -12.62
N GLN A 128 -4.89 17.84 -13.73
CA GLN A 128 -4.13 19.06 -13.97
C GLN A 128 -4.93 20.01 -14.81
#